data_d1eb0abb6a37a19b2177656fc29466ea
#
_entry.id   d1eb0abb6a37a19b2177656fc29466ea
#
_cell.length_a   1.000
_cell.length_b   1.000
_cell.length_c   1.000
_cell.angle_alpha   90.00
_cell.angle_beta   90.00
_cell.angle_gamma   90.00
#
_symmetry.space_group_name_H-M   'P 1'
#
loop_
_entity.id
_entity.type
_entity.pdbx_description
1 polymer ?
#
loop_
_entity_poly.entity_id
_entity_poly.type
_entity_poly.pdbx_seq_one_letter_code
_entity_poly.pdbx_strand_id
1 'polypeptide(L)'
;MSLINMQAPLVHAAPAATQTDRAIIAEDLVKDFTTEAGVRRVLNGINFRVGLGERMGVLGRNGAGKSTLIKLLAGLLRSTSGHIHRGLFMSWPLALGGGFEGEMTGYDNIRFIARIYHAPFRETYDFVEDFTELGRNLHIPVRFYSDGMRMRLAFALSLAIDFDCLLIDEVLLVGDRRFQEKCQREIFENRKHCGMILAVHALDVVEEYCDSVLVLKDGRGRVFTDVKLATRVYATL
;
A
#
# COMPACT_ATOMS: atom_id res chain seq x y z
N MET A 1 -47.97 -7.09 -12.72
CA MET A 1 -46.84 -6.20 -12.44
C MET A 1 -46.25 -6.62 -11.12
N SER A 2 -45.17 -7.41 -11.18
CA SER A 2 -44.56 -8.06 -10.01
C SER A 2 -43.43 -7.17 -9.50
N LEU A 3 -43.51 -6.72 -8.25
CA LEU A 3 -42.49 -5.96 -7.55
C LEU A 3 -41.37 -6.93 -7.20
N ILE A 4 -40.21 -6.75 -7.82
CA ILE A 4 -38.98 -7.50 -7.48
C ILE A 4 -38.47 -6.97 -6.14
N ASN A 5 -38.60 -7.80 -5.14
CA ASN A 5 -38.11 -7.58 -3.78
C ASN A 5 -36.58 -7.78 -3.79
N MET A 6 -35.79 -6.70 -3.96
CA MET A 6 -34.36 -6.72 -3.77
C MET A 6 -34.05 -6.67 -2.27
N GLN A 7 -33.98 -7.84 -1.65
CA GLN A 7 -33.37 -7.96 -0.33
C GLN A 7 -31.87 -7.65 -0.45
N ALA A 8 -31.43 -6.61 0.26
CA ALA A 8 -30.01 -6.30 0.43
C ALA A 8 -29.31 -7.52 1.06
N PRO A 9 -28.07 -7.85 0.64
CA PRO A 9 -27.33 -8.93 1.26
C PRO A 9 -27.06 -8.57 2.73
N LEU A 10 -27.46 -9.47 3.61
CA LEU A 10 -27.12 -9.45 5.04
C LEU A 10 -25.58 -9.36 5.16
N VAL A 11 -25.10 -8.25 5.66
CA VAL A 11 -23.73 -8.14 6.15
C VAL A 11 -23.62 -9.11 7.32
N HIS A 12 -23.05 -10.28 7.07
CA HIS A 12 -22.67 -11.19 8.14
C HIS A 12 -21.61 -10.47 8.98
N ALA A 13 -21.96 -10.16 10.23
CA ALA A 13 -20.97 -9.80 11.23
C ALA A 13 -19.97 -10.97 11.30
N ALA A 14 -18.74 -10.73 10.87
CA ALA A 14 -17.67 -11.70 10.99
C ALA A 14 -17.53 -12.08 12.48
N PRO A 15 -17.31 -13.36 12.81
CA PRO A 15 -17.02 -13.77 14.17
C PRO A 15 -15.79 -12.99 14.66
N ALA A 16 -15.76 -12.66 15.96
CA ALA A 16 -14.64 -11.93 16.57
C ALA A 16 -13.32 -12.65 16.23
N ALA A 17 -12.56 -12.06 15.31
CA ALA A 17 -11.30 -12.62 14.83
C ALA A 17 -10.30 -12.72 16.00
N THR A 18 -9.65 -13.85 16.14
CA THR A 18 -8.55 -14.00 17.10
C THR A 18 -7.40 -13.07 16.68
N GLN A 19 -6.51 -12.68 17.59
CA GLN A 19 -5.35 -11.83 17.25
C GLN A 19 -4.49 -12.42 16.09
N THR A 20 -4.54 -13.74 15.92
CA THR A 20 -3.88 -14.46 14.81
C THR A 20 -4.53 -14.16 13.46
N ASP A 21 -5.84 -13.88 13.44
CA ASP A 21 -6.59 -13.63 12.20
C ASP A 21 -6.39 -12.20 11.68
N ARG A 22 -5.98 -11.25 12.55
CA ARG A 22 -5.66 -9.87 12.17
C ARG A 22 -4.18 -9.69 11.81
N ALA A 23 -3.76 -10.34 10.73
CA ALA A 23 -2.39 -10.26 10.23
C ALA A 23 -2.35 -10.45 8.70
N ILE A 24 -1.27 -9.97 8.10
CA ILE A 24 -0.85 -10.35 6.75
C ILE A 24 0.18 -11.47 6.92
N ILE A 25 -0.08 -12.64 6.33
CA ILE A 25 0.82 -13.79 6.42
C ILE A 25 1.14 -14.26 4.99
N ALA A 26 2.42 -14.36 4.66
CA ALA A 26 2.91 -14.99 3.45
C ALA A 26 3.53 -16.35 3.81
N GLU A 27 3.08 -17.41 3.13
CA GLU A 27 3.52 -18.79 3.34
C GLU A 27 4.04 -19.37 2.02
N ASP A 28 5.31 -19.72 1.99
CA ASP A 28 6.03 -20.31 0.84
C ASP A 28 5.73 -19.61 -0.49
N LEU A 29 5.67 -18.27 -0.44
CA LEU A 29 5.22 -17.45 -1.54
C LEU A 29 6.23 -17.50 -2.70
N VAL A 30 5.78 -17.97 -3.87
CA VAL A 30 6.57 -18.05 -5.10
C VAL A 30 5.91 -17.20 -6.18
N LYS A 31 6.75 -16.48 -6.94
CA LYS A 31 6.32 -15.77 -8.14
C LYS A 31 7.28 -15.99 -9.30
N ASP A 32 6.75 -16.59 -10.35
CA ASP A 32 7.40 -16.77 -11.64
C ASP A 32 6.74 -15.87 -12.69
N PHE A 33 7.54 -15.37 -13.62
CA PHE A 33 7.07 -14.69 -14.83
C PHE A 33 7.54 -15.46 -16.07
N THR A 34 6.63 -15.68 -16.99
CA THR A 34 6.96 -16.25 -18.31
C THR A 34 7.43 -15.11 -19.22
N THR A 35 8.61 -15.26 -19.79
CA THR A 35 9.22 -14.34 -20.76
C THR A 35 9.57 -15.09 -22.02
N GLU A 36 9.92 -14.41 -23.10
CA GLU A 36 10.42 -15.04 -24.34
C GLU A 36 11.68 -15.88 -24.10
N ALA A 37 12.51 -15.51 -23.10
CA ALA A 37 13.71 -16.24 -22.69
C ALA A 37 13.43 -17.41 -21.72
N GLY A 38 12.16 -17.70 -21.40
CA GLY A 38 11.77 -18.76 -20.48
C GLY A 38 11.15 -18.26 -19.18
N VAL A 39 11.10 -19.12 -18.17
CA VAL A 39 10.52 -18.81 -16.85
C VAL A 39 11.57 -18.13 -15.96
N ARG A 40 11.25 -16.93 -15.50
CA ARG A 40 12.06 -16.19 -14.52
C ARG A 40 11.41 -16.23 -13.15
N ARG A 41 12.05 -16.88 -12.19
CA ARG A 41 11.62 -16.85 -10.78
C ARG A 41 12.06 -15.56 -10.11
N VAL A 42 11.11 -14.79 -9.57
CA VAL A 42 11.36 -13.50 -8.91
C VAL A 42 11.25 -13.63 -7.40
N LEU A 43 10.30 -14.43 -6.90
CA LEU A 43 10.20 -14.76 -5.47
C LEU A 43 10.20 -16.28 -5.31
N ASN A 44 10.89 -16.79 -4.29
CA ASN A 44 11.14 -18.22 -4.09
C ASN A 44 11.00 -18.61 -2.62
N GLY A 45 9.78 -18.96 -2.20
CA GLY A 45 9.49 -19.41 -0.85
C GLY A 45 9.61 -18.30 0.20
N ILE A 46 8.96 -17.15 -0.02
CA ILE A 46 8.97 -16.04 0.93
C ILE A 46 7.98 -16.32 2.05
N ASN A 47 8.46 -16.21 3.29
CA ASN A 47 7.68 -16.41 4.49
C ASN A 47 7.83 -15.20 5.41
N PHE A 48 6.71 -14.60 5.84
CA PHE A 48 6.67 -13.55 6.87
C PHE A 48 5.26 -13.37 7.42
N ARG A 49 5.19 -12.65 8.55
CA ARG A 49 3.95 -12.21 9.18
C ARG A 49 4.07 -10.73 9.57
N VAL A 50 3.01 -9.96 9.36
CA VAL A 50 2.85 -8.57 9.84
C VAL A 50 1.49 -8.47 10.52
N GLY A 51 1.48 -8.20 11.80
CA GLY A 51 0.28 -8.00 12.60
C GLY A 51 -0.28 -6.58 12.49
N LEU A 52 -1.43 -6.37 13.14
CA LEU A 52 -2.04 -5.05 13.22
C LEU A 52 -1.10 -4.06 13.91
N GLY A 53 -0.86 -2.90 13.30
CA GLY A 53 0.03 -1.86 13.82
C GLY A 53 1.51 -2.16 13.65
N GLU A 54 1.92 -3.38 13.26
CA GLU A 54 3.32 -3.71 13.01
C GLU A 54 3.82 -3.09 11.70
N ARG A 55 5.09 -2.69 11.67
CA ARG A 55 5.73 -2.03 10.53
C ARG A 55 6.94 -2.84 10.06
N MET A 56 6.88 -3.30 8.81
CA MET A 56 7.92 -4.11 8.20
C MET A 56 8.59 -3.36 7.05
N GLY A 57 9.92 -3.18 7.13
CA GLY A 57 10.74 -2.75 6.01
C GLY A 57 11.01 -3.91 5.05
N VAL A 58 11.04 -3.63 3.75
CA VAL A 58 11.44 -4.60 2.71
C VAL A 58 12.67 -4.06 2.00
N LEU A 59 13.82 -4.64 2.29
CA LEU A 59 15.12 -4.26 1.72
C LEU A 59 15.56 -5.28 0.66
N GLY A 60 16.22 -4.81 -0.36
CA GLY A 60 16.76 -5.64 -1.45
C GLY A 60 17.27 -4.77 -2.59
N ARG A 61 18.25 -5.25 -3.34
CA ARG A 61 18.79 -4.55 -4.52
C ARG A 61 17.69 -4.37 -5.59
N ASN A 62 17.96 -3.52 -6.58
CA ASN A 62 17.06 -3.36 -7.71
C ASN A 62 16.85 -4.71 -8.41
N GLY A 63 15.59 -5.05 -8.68
CA GLY A 63 15.22 -6.35 -9.25
C GLY A 63 15.12 -7.52 -8.26
N ALA A 64 15.34 -7.32 -6.95
CA ALA A 64 15.21 -8.38 -5.92
C ALA A 64 13.77 -8.87 -5.69
N GLY A 65 12.76 -8.16 -6.23
CA GLY A 65 11.36 -8.56 -6.13
C GLY A 65 10.51 -7.72 -5.18
N LYS A 66 11.01 -6.60 -4.63
CA LYS A 66 10.27 -5.72 -3.70
C LYS A 66 8.91 -5.29 -4.25
N SER A 67 8.88 -4.62 -5.39
CA SER A 67 7.62 -4.16 -6.02
C SER A 67 6.72 -5.32 -6.45
N THR A 68 7.30 -6.47 -6.80
CA THR A 68 6.53 -7.70 -7.07
C THR A 68 5.83 -8.18 -5.81
N LEU A 69 6.53 -8.19 -4.67
CA LEU A 69 5.96 -8.55 -3.38
C LEU A 69 4.81 -7.60 -3.01
N ILE A 70 5.04 -6.29 -3.07
CA ILE A 70 4.00 -5.28 -2.79
C ILE A 70 2.76 -5.48 -3.67
N LYS A 71 2.93 -5.72 -4.98
CA LYS A 71 1.81 -5.99 -5.90
C LYS A 71 1.07 -7.29 -5.59
N LEU A 72 1.76 -8.33 -5.12
CA LEU A 72 1.16 -9.58 -4.67
C LEU A 72 0.33 -9.35 -3.41
N LEU A 73 0.85 -8.61 -2.44
CA LEU A 73 0.13 -8.25 -1.20
C LEU A 73 -1.12 -7.44 -1.51
N ALA A 74 -1.02 -6.46 -2.39
CA ALA A 74 -2.14 -5.64 -2.85
C ALA A 74 -3.20 -6.42 -3.68
N GLY A 75 -2.92 -7.68 -4.05
CA GLY A 75 -3.81 -8.46 -4.93
C GLY A 75 -3.78 -8.08 -6.39
N LEU A 76 -2.86 -7.19 -6.80
CA LEU A 76 -2.65 -6.77 -8.20
C LEU A 76 -1.97 -7.85 -9.04
N LEU A 77 -1.29 -8.79 -8.40
CA LEU A 77 -0.70 -9.97 -8.99
C LEU A 77 -1.15 -11.23 -8.26
N ARG A 78 -1.19 -12.36 -8.96
CA ARG A 78 -1.39 -13.69 -8.36
C ARG A 78 -0.04 -14.36 -8.15
N SER A 79 0.11 -15.07 -7.02
CA SER A 79 1.26 -15.94 -6.78
C SER A 79 1.27 -17.11 -7.78
N THR A 80 2.46 -17.65 -8.06
CA THR A 80 2.60 -18.91 -8.80
C THR A 80 2.31 -20.10 -7.89
N SER A 81 2.81 -20.06 -6.66
CA SER A 81 2.46 -20.98 -5.57
C SER A 81 2.63 -20.31 -4.21
N GLY A 82 2.27 -21.01 -3.14
CA GLY A 82 2.19 -20.44 -1.80
C GLY A 82 0.95 -19.59 -1.59
N HIS A 83 0.76 -19.11 -0.38
CA HIS A 83 -0.44 -18.43 0.04
C HIS A 83 -0.16 -17.07 0.68
N ILE A 84 -1.12 -16.14 0.54
CA ILE A 84 -1.15 -14.86 1.26
C ILE A 84 -2.48 -14.77 1.99
N HIS A 85 -2.42 -14.86 3.32
CA HIS A 85 -3.56 -14.52 4.17
C HIS A 85 -3.59 -13.01 4.39
N ARG A 86 -4.75 -12.38 4.12
CA ARG A 86 -4.98 -10.94 4.22
C ARG A 86 -6.00 -10.66 5.31
N GLY A 87 -5.59 -10.79 6.56
CA GLY A 87 -6.43 -10.52 7.72
C GLY A 87 -6.50 -9.04 8.12
N LEU A 88 -5.84 -8.15 7.37
CA LEU A 88 -5.87 -6.70 7.54
C LEU A 88 -6.46 -6.04 6.31
N PHE A 89 -7.16 -4.91 6.51
CA PHE A 89 -7.62 -4.04 5.44
C PHE A 89 -6.44 -3.21 4.93
N MET A 90 -5.90 -3.61 3.77
CA MET A 90 -4.68 -3.03 3.20
C MET A 90 -4.99 -1.97 2.15
N SER A 91 -4.13 -0.94 2.09
CA SER A 91 -4.17 0.01 0.98
C SER A 91 -3.74 -0.64 -0.34
N TRP A 92 -4.09 -0.01 -1.46
CA TRP A 92 -3.29 -0.18 -2.67
C TRP A 92 -1.90 0.44 -2.46
N PRO A 93 -0.88 0.07 -3.26
CA PRO A 93 0.45 0.66 -3.12
C PRO A 93 0.38 2.18 -3.30
N LEU A 94 0.89 2.93 -2.31
CA LEU A 94 0.89 4.39 -2.36
C LEU A 94 1.62 4.88 -3.60
N ALA A 95 1.09 5.95 -4.21
CA ALA A 95 1.67 6.61 -5.39
C ALA A 95 1.79 5.76 -6.69
N LEU A 96 1.37 4.51 -6.71
CA LEU A 96 1.09 3.85 -7.98
C LEU A 96 -0.13 4.54 -8.60
N GLY A 97 0.04 5.57 -9.40
CA GLY A 97 -0.97 6.36 -10.11
C GLY A 97 -2.29 5.72 -10.54
N GLY A 98 -2.73 4.70 -9.83
CA GLY A 98 -3.96 3.94 -9.98
C GLY A 98 -4.97 4.29 -8.88
N GLY A 99 -6.24 4.24 -9.21
CA GLY A 99 -7.32 4.50 -8.28
C GLY A 99 -8.17 5.70 -8.68
N PHE A 100 -7.78 6.45 -9.72
CA PHE A 100 -8.61 7.50 -10.28
C PHE A 100 -8.73 7.42 -11.80
N GLU A 101 -9.88 7.89 -12.31
CA GLU A 101 -10.21 7.95 -13.72
C GLU A 101 -9.87 9.33 -14.27
N GLY A 102 -9.07 9.39 -15.32
CA GLY A 102 -8.58 10.65 -15.89
C GLY A 102 -9.66 11.54 -16.49
N GLU A 103 -10.74 10.97 -16.99
CA GLU A 103 -11.88 11.72 -17.54
C GLU A 103 -12.76 12.35 -16.46
N MET A 104 -12.68 11.83 -15.23
CA MET A 104 -13.41 12.38 -14.08
C MET A 104 -12.64 13.54 -13.47
N THR A 105 -13.37 14.46 -12.81
CA THR A 105 -12.76 15.52 -11.99
C THR A 105 -12.12 14.93 -10.74
N GLY A 106 -11.24 15.69 -10.08
CA GLY A 106 -10.71 15.31 -8.76
C GLY A 106 -11.85 15.09 -7.76
N TYR A 107 -12.85 15.97 -7.76
CA TYR A 107 -14.06 15.84 -6.93
C TYR A 107 -14.82 14.53 -7.18
N ASP A 108 -15.03 14.15 -8.44
CA ASP A 108 -15.73 12.90 -8.77
C ASP A 108 -14.92 11.67 -8.38
N ASN A 109 -13.59 11.73 -8.55
CA ASN A 109 -12.67 10.67 -8.09
C ASN A 109 -12.73 10.50 -6.57
N ILE A 110 -12.72 11.60 -5.80
CA ILE A 110 -12.87 11.54 -4.33
C ILE A 110 -14.21 10.88 -3.96
N ARG A 111 -15.30 11.30 -4.63
CA ARG A 111 -16.63 10.74 -4.40
C ARG A 111 -16.70 9.25 -4.75
N PHE A 112 -16.03 8.84 -5.83
CA PHE A 112 -15.97 7.45 -6.27
C PHE A 112 -15.22 6.58 -5.25
N ILE A 113 -14.04 7.00 -4.81
CA ILE A 113 -13.25 6.29 -3.80
C ILE A 113 -13.99 6.22 -2.47
N ALA A 114 -14.57 7.33 -1.99
CA ALA A 114 -15.36 7.33 -0.76
C ALA A 114 -16.51 6.31 -0.82
N ARG A 115 -17.18 6.18 -1.99
CA ARG A 115 -18.25 5.18 -2.18
C ARG A 115 -17.75 3.74 -2.17
N ILE A 116 -16.65 3.46 -2.86
CA ILE A 116 -16.08 2.09 -2.92
C ILE A 116 -15.68 1.61 -1.53
N TYR A 117 -15.07 2.50 -0.75
CA TYR A 117 -14.55 2.17 0.58
C TYR A 117 -15.52 2.47 1.72
N HIS A 118 -16.77 2.85 1.40
CA HIS A 118 -17.80 3.23 2.38
C HIS A 118 -17.35 4.30 3.37
N ALA A 119 -16.43 5.18 2.93
CA ALA A 119 -15.94 6.30 3.73
C ALA A 119 -16.92 7.49 3.68
N PRO A 120 -17.05 8.29 4.75
CA PRO A 120 -17.88 9.49 4.75
C PRO A 120 -17.35 10.50 3.72
N PHE A 121 -18.15 10.78 2.69
CA PHE A 121 -17.70 11.63 1.58
C PHE A 121 -17.21 13.01 2.04
N ARG A 122 -17.93 13.65 2.95
CA ARG A 122 -17.59 14.99 3.41
C ARG A 122 -16.22 15.05 4.06
N GLU A 123 -15.94 14.13 4.97
CA GLU A 123 -14.66 14.02 5.66
C GLU A 123 -13.53 13.68 4.69
N THR A 124 -13.78 12.73 3.77
CA THR A 124 -12.84 12.36 2.70
C THR A 124 -12.51 13.56 1.82
N TYR A 125 -13.50 14.34 1.41
CA TYR A 125 -13.32 15.51 0.57
C TYR A 125 -12.52 16.60 1.32
N ASP A 126 -12.94 16.95 2.53
CA ASP A 126 -12.30 17.99 3.33
C ASP A 126 -10.81 17.64 3.59
N PHE A 127 -10.51 16.37 3.89
CA PHE A 127 -9.13 15.89 4.01
C PHE A 127 -8.34 16.04 2.70
N VAL A 128 -8.89 15.56 1.57
CA VAL A 128 -8.19 15.61 0.28
C VAL A 128 -7.98 17.03 -0.19
N GLU A 129 -8.96 17.91 -0.01
CA GLU A 129 -8.85 19.33 -0.39
C GLU A 129 -7.72 20.02 0.40
N ASP A 130 -7.70 19.86 1.73
CA ASP A 130 -6.66 20.42 2.59
C ASP A 130 -5.29 19.81 2.29
N PHE A 131 -5.25 18.48 2.13
CA PHE A 131 -3.97 17.78 1.94
C PHE A 131 -3.32 18.13 0.60
N THR A 132 -4.10 18.18 -0.50
CA THR A 132 -3.57 18.41 -1.86
C THR A 132 -3.28 19.86 -2.15
N GLU A 133 -3.98 20.79 -1.52
CA GLU A 133 -3.96 22.22 -1.79
C GLU A 133 -4.31 22.54 -3.27
N LEU A 134 -5.12 21.67 -3.92
CA LEU A 134 -5.52 21.84 -5.33
C LEU A 134 -6.65 22.86 -5.52
N GLY A 135 -7.46 23.09 -4.48
CA GLY A 135 -8.55 24.07 -4.49
C GLY A 135 -9.48 23.90 -5.72
N ARG A 136 -9.66 24.94 -6.51
CA ARG A 136 -10.54 24.93 -7.70
C ARG A 136 -10.15 23.88 -8.74
N ASN A 137 -8.90 23.44 -8.78
CA ASN A 137 -8.46 22.41 -9.71
C ASN A 137 -9.10 21.04 -9.42
N LEU A 138 -9.64 20.81 -8.22
CA LEU A 138 -10.44 19.60 -7.95
C LEU A 138 -11.68 19.47 -8.83
N HIS A 139 -12.15 20.55 -9.46
CA HIS A 139 -13.34 20.57 -10.32
C HIS A 139 -13.05 20.48 -11.83
N ILE A 140 -11.80 20.25 -12.23
CA ILE A 140 -11.44 19.98 -13.62
C ILE A 140 -11.03 18.51 -13.78
N PRO A 141 -11.19 17.91 -15.00
CA PRO A 141 -10.79 16.53 -15.26
C PRO A 141 -9.31 16.29 -14.97
N VAL A 142 -8.99 15.15 -14.32
CA VAL A 142 -7.64 14.80 -13.87
C VAL A 142 -6.66 14.68 -15.05
N ARG A 143 -7.13 14.37 -16.26
CA ARG A 143 -6.31 14.36 -17.48
C ARG A 143 -5.59 15.69 -17.75
N PHE A 144 -6.12 16.82 -17.26
CA PHE A 144 -5.51 18.13 -17.39
C PHE A 144 -4.57 18.50 -16.24
N TYR A 145 -4.41 17.62 -15.25
CA TYR A 145 -3.50 17.85 -14.14
C TYR A 145 -2.05 17.70 -14.60
N SER A 146 -1.16 18.50 -14.02
CA SER A 146 0.27 18.22 -14.07
C SER A 146 0.59 16.91 -13.33
N ASP A 147 1.77 16.34 -13.58
CA ASP A 147 2.22 15.15 -12.87
C ASP A 147 2.21 15.36 -11.35
N GLY A 148 2.68 16.51 -10.88
CA GLY A 148 2.66 16.87 -9.47
C GLY A 148 1.24 16.93 -8.88
N MET A 149 0.27 17.49 -9.61
CA MET A 149 -1.14 17.52 -9.18
C MET A 149 -1.73 16.12 -9.12
N ARG A 150 -1.45 15.28 -10.13
CA ARG A 150 -1.89 13.86 -10.14
C ARG A 150 -1.33 13.11 -8.95
N MET A 151 -0.04 13.28 -8.67
CA MET A 151 0.60 12.61 -7.55
C MET A 151 0.06 13.09 -6.20
N ARG A 152 -0.19 14.40 -6.03
CA ARG A 152 -0.83 14.93 -4.82
C ARG A 152 -2.21 14.31 -4.61
N LEU A 153 -3.03 14.25 -5.65
CA LEU A 153 -4.37 13.64 -5.57
C LEU A 153 -4.29 12.14 -5.25
N ALA A 154 -3.43 11.36 -5.95
CA ALA A 154 -3.25 9.93 -5.71
C ALA A 154 -2.84 9.65 -4.27
N PHE A 155 -1.89 10.43 -3.76
CA PHE A 155 -1.39 10.28 -2.40
C PHE A 155 -2.46 10.62 -1.36
N ALA A 156 -3.16 11.74 -1.54
CA ALA A 156 -4.24 12.16 -0.65
C ALA A 156 -5.39 11.14 -0.61
N LEU A 157 -5.81 10.62 -1.78
CA LEU A 157 -6.84 9.57 -1.85
C LEU A 157 -6.43 8.30 -1.10
N SER A 158 -5.16 7.90 -1.20
CA SER A 158 -4.64 6.73 -0.49
C SER A 158 -4.62 6.95 1.03
N LEU A 159 -4.43 8.19 1.47
CA LEU A 159 -4.44 8.52 2.90
C LEU A 159 -5.83 8.92 3.42
N ALA A 160 -6.79 9.23 2.57
CA ALA A 160 -8.14 9.59 3.00
C ALA A 160 -8.96 8.39 3.51
N ILE A 161 -8.49 7.17 3.25
CA ILE A 161 -9.14 5.93 3.70
C ILE A 161 -8.40 5.40 4.92
N ASP A 162 -9.16 4.93 5.90
CA ASP A 162 -8.60 4.37 7.13
C ASP A 162 -8.28 2.88 6.96
N PHE A 163 -7.08 2.61 6.44
CA PHE A 163 -6.55 1.27 6.25
C PHE A 163 -5.88 0.76 7.53
N ASP A 164 -6.00 -0.56 7.80
CA ASP A 164 -5.25 -1.23 8.87
C ASP A 164 -3.74 -1.30 8.57
N CYS A 165 -3.37 -1.34 7.27
CA CYS A 165 -1.98 -1.44 6.83
C CYS A 165 -1.74 -0.71 5.51
N LEU A 166 -0.72 0.15 5.46
CA LEU A 166 -0.28 0.84 4.26
C LEU A 166 0.78 0.05 3.51
N LEU A 167 0.63 -0.05 2.19
CA LEU A 167 1.64 -0.62 1.28
C LEU A 167 2.39 0.51 0.60
N ILE A 168 3.70 0.62 0.82
CA ILE A 168 4.56 1.69 0.31
C ILE A 168 5.64 1.09 -0.59
N ASP A 169 5.68 1.49 -1.87
CA ASP A 169 6.65 1.04 -2.87
C ASP A 169 7.48 2.23 -3.36
N GLU A 170 8.65 2.44 -2.78
CA GLU A 170 9.68 3.45 -3.11
C GLU A 170 9.29 4.93 -3.02
N VAL A 171 8.03 5.29 -3.18
CA VAL A 171 7.61 6.67 -3.41
C VAL A 171 7.17 7.36 -2.13
N LEU A 172 8.12 7.75 -1.28
CA LEU A 172 7.87 8.70 -0.18
C LEU A 172 8.21 10.16 -0.57
N LEU A 173 8.93 10.36 -1.68
CA LEU A 173 9.44 11.66 -2.12
C LEU A 173 8.64 12.19 -3.31
N VAL A 174 7.38 12.57 -3.06
CA VAL A 174 6.47 13.09 -4.08
C VAL A 174 6.32 14.60 -3.93
N GLY A 175 6.36 15.32 -5.05
CA GLY A 175 6.14 16.77 -5.07
C GLY A 175 7.34 17.57 -4.56
N ASP A 176 7.07 18.81 -4.16
CA ASP A 176 8.08 19.70 -3.56
C ASP A 176 8.38 19.31 -2.10
N ARG A 177 9.44 19.89 -1.54
CA ARG A 177 9.90 19.59 -0.18
C ARG A 177 8.81 19.77 0.88
N ARG A 178 7.99 20.82 0.78
CA ARG A 178 6.90 21.09 1.74
C ARG A 178 5.85 19.96 1.69
N PHE A 179 5.51 19.50 0.49
CA PHE A 179 4.56 18.40 0.33
C PHE A 179 5.14 17.07 0.82
N GLN A 180 6.44 16.83 0.57
CA GLN A 180 7.13 15.64 1.10
C GLN A 180 7.10 15.59 2.63
N GLU A 181 7.39 16.72 3.30
CA GLU A 181 7.31 16.84 4.76
C GLU A 181 5.87 16.60 5.28
N LYS A 182 4.84 17.10 4.54
CA LYS A 182 3.42 16.85 4.85
C LYS A 182 3.08 15.35 4.73
N CYS A 183 3.55 14.68 3.67
CA CYS A 183 3.36 13.25 3.48
C CYS A 183 4.02 12.42 4.58
N GLN A 184 5.27 12.71 4.92
CA GLN A 184 6.00 12.00 5.97
C GLN A 184 5.30 12.13 7.32
N ARG A 185 4.89 13.34 7.69
CA ARG A 185 4.14 13.58 8.93
C ARG A 185 2.84 12.79 8.94
N GLU A 186 2.08 12.82 7.86
CA GLU A 186 0.80 12.11 7.78
C GLU A 186 0.97 10.59 7.91
N ILE A 187 1.97 10.00 7.25
CA ILE A 187 2.22 8.56 7.29
C ILE A 187 2.79 8.13 8.64
N PHE A 188 3.84 8.79 9.12
CA PHE A 188 4.62 8.26 10.23
C PHE A 188 4.20 8.78 11.59
N GLU A 189 3.68 10.03 11.68
CA GLU A 189 3.31 10.64 12.95
C GLU A 189 1.80 10.53 13.22
N ASN A 190 0.94 10.89 12.23
CA ASN A 190 -0.50 10.91 12.44
C ASN A 190 -1.12 9.49 12.41
N ARG A 191 -0.47 8.53 11.72
CA ARG A 191 -0.94 7.14 11.57
C ARG A 191 -0.09 6.12 12.32
N LYS A 192 0.31 6.45 13.56
CA LYS A 192 1.12 5.54 14.39
C LYS A 192 0.47 4.20 14.67
N HIS A 193 -0.87 4.15 14.67
CA HIS A 193 -1.66 2.92 14.87
C HIS A 193 -1.75 2.04 13.61
N CYS A 194 -1.41 2.58 12.45
CA CYS A 194 -1.50 1.87 11.18
C CYS A 194 -0.24 1.04 10.95
N GLY A 195 -0.43 -0.24 10.62
CA GLY A 195 0.65 -1.11 10.15
C GLY A 195 1.19 -0.63 8.80
N MET A 196 2.42 -1.04 8.48
CA MET A 196 3.04 -0.65 7.21
C MET A 196 3.92 -1.77 6.65
N ILE A 197 3.93 -1.90 5.33
CA ILE A 197 4.95 -2.67 4.60
C ILE A 197 5.63 -1.70 3.65
N LEU A 198 6.90 -1.36 3.96
CA LEU A 198 7.69 -0.32 3.29
C LEU A 198 8.79 -0.94 2.44
N ALA A 199 8.68 -0.86 1.12
CA ALA A 199 9.76 -1.16 0.20
C ALA A 199 10.47 0.15 -0.16
N VAL A 200 11.50 0.54 0.60
CA VAL A 200 12.23 1.80 0.44
C VAL A 200 13.74 1.56 0.40
N HIS A 201 14.48 2.53 -0.17
CA HIS A 201 15.95 2.52 -0.18
C HIS A 201 16.57 3.31 0.98
N ALA A 202 15.79 4.19 1.63
CA ALA A 202 16.24 5.03 2.73
C ALA A 202 16.35 4.19 4.02
N LEU A 203 17.59 3.82 4.39
CA LEU A 203 17.85 2.95 5.55
C LEU A 203 17.51 3.64 6.87
N ASP A 204 17.70 4.94 6.95
CA ASP A 204 17.31 5.79 8.07
C ASP A 204 15.81 5.71 8.36
N VAL A 205 14.96 5.77 7.33
CA VAL A 205 13.51 5.60 7.46
C VAL A 205 13.17 4.21 7.99
N VAL A 206 13.86 3.15 7.50
CA VAL A 206 13.62 1.79 7.97
C VAL A 206 14.05 1.63 9.43
N GLU A 207 15.22 2.19 9.82
CA GLU A 207 15.71 2.12 11.20
C GLU A 207 14.85 2.91 12.19
N GLU A 208 14.24 4.01 11.74
CA GLU A 208 13.41 4.88 12.59
C GLU A 208 11.98 4.36 12.75
N TYR A 209 11.40 3.79 11.68
CA TYR A 209 9.95 3.53 11.64
C TYR A 209 9.55 2.06 11.55
N CYS A 210 10.47 1.13 11.38
CA CYS A 210 10.11 -0.30 11.25
C CYS A 210 10.45 -1.11 12.49
N ASP A 211 9.58 -2.08 12.82
CA ASP A 211 9.76 -3.04 13.91
C ASP A 211 10.54 -4.28 13.46
N SER A 212 10.49 -4.57 12.16
CA SER A 212 11.16 -5.72 11.53
C SER A 212 11.52 -5.41 10.08
N VAL A 213 12.40 -6.22 9.51
CA VAL A 213 12.87 -6.06 8.13
C VAL A 213 12.91 -7.41 7.41
N LEU A 214 12.28 -7.47 6.24
CA LEU A 214 12.44 -8.54 5.27
C LEU A 214 13.56 -8.18 4.29
N VAL A 215 14.70 -8.86 4.36
CA VAL A 215 15.81 -8.69 3.40
C VAL A 215 15.63 -9.67 2.25
N LEU A 216 15.52 -9.17 1.03
CA LEU A 216 15.36 -9.95 -0.20
C LEU A 216 16.69 -10.01 -0.97
N LYS A 217 17.12 -11.23 -1.32
CA LYS A 217 18.26 -11.50 -2.20
C LYS A 217 17.96 -12.71 -3.06
N ASP A 218 18.17 -12.59 -4.37
CA ASP A 218 18.03 -13.67 -5.36
C ASP A 218 16.67 -14.42 -5.23
N GLY A 219 15.59 -13.67 -5.02
CA GLY A 219 14.24 -14.18 -4.85
C GLY A 219 13.95 -14.81 -3.48
N ARG A 220 14.92 -14.97 -2.61
CA ARG A 220 14.74 -15.47 -1.24
C ARG A 220 14.63 -14.33 -0.24
N GLY A 221 13.93 -14.57 0.87
CA GLY A 221 13.71 -13.56 1.92
C GLY A 221 14.07 -14.08 3.29
N ARG A 222 14.63 -13.20 4.13
CA ARG A 222 14.84 -13.46 5.56
C ARG A 222 14.32 -12.29 6.38
N VAL A 223 13.49 -12.59 7.38
CA VAL A 223 12.98 -11.60 8.34
C VAL A 223 13.99 -11.42 9.47
N PHE A 224 14.21 -10.17 9.84
CA PHE A 224 15.03 -9.75 10.98
C PHE A 224 14.17 -8.89 11.91
N THR A 225 14.19 -9.20 13.20
CA THR A 225 13.59 -8.36 14.26
C THR A 225 14.57 -7.31 14.79
N ASP A 226 15.89 -7.52 14.61
CA ASP A 226 16.91 -6.49 14.81
C ASP A 226 17.09 -5.70 13.51
N VAL A 227 16.45 -4.53 13.45
CA VAL A 227 16.45 -3.66 12.27
C VAL A 227 17.86 -3.19 11.91
N LYS A 228 18.69 -2.83 12.93
CA LYS A 228 20.06 -2.38 12.70
C LYS A 228 20.98 -3.51 12.17
N LEU A 229 20.72 -4.75 12.59
CA LEU A 229 21.41 -5.91 12.01
C LEU A 229 20.98 -6.10 10.55
N ALA A 230 19.71 -5.99 10.26
CA ALA A 230 19.17 -6.12 8.90
C ALA A 230 19.77 -5.09 7.93
N THR A 231 19.84 -3.81 8.32
CA THR A 231 20.42 -2.75 7.49
C THR A 231 21.91 -2.96 7.25
N ARG A 232 22.67 -3.41 8.27
CA ARG A 232 24.08 -3.81 8.11
C ARG A 232 24.25 -5.00 7.16
N VAL A 233 23.42 -6.04 7.30
CA VAL A 233 23.45 -7.20 6.39
C VAL A 233 23.13 -6.74 4.97
N TYR A 234 22.08 -5.91 4.79
CA TYR A 234 21.74 -5.39 3.48
C TYR A 234 22.87 -4.56 2.84
N ALA A 235 23.59 -3.76 3.61
CA ALA A 235 24.71 -2.96 3.12
C ALA A 235 25.89 -3.81 2.58
N THR A 236 25.95 -5.10 2.94
CA THR A 236 26.99 -6.05 2.46
C THR A 236 26.53 -6.89 1.25
N LEU A 237 25.29 -6.74 0.80
CA LEU A 237 24.72 -7.50 -0.32
C LEU A 237 25.02 -6.86 -1.66
#